data_0e139bcb542a57e0d33dd74cba7f6e9a
#
_entry.id   0e139bcb542a57e0d33dd74cba7f6e9a
#
_cell.length_a   1.000
_cell.length_b   1.000
_cell.length_c   1.000
_cell.angle_alpha   90.00
_cell.angle_beta   90.00
_cell.angle_gamma   90.00
#
_symmetry.space_group_name_H-M   'P 1'
#
loop_
_entity.id
_entity.type
_entity.pdbx_description
1 polymer ?
#
loop_
_entity_poly.entity_id
_entity_poly.type
_entity_poly.pdbx_seq_one_letter_code
_entity_poly.pdbx_strand_id
1 'polypeptide(L)'
;MRCSSAACWSAGACYTRHDDVPLGEVRVEDRISNTSGRSGGRCLPTLGWDACCLRRTRSQRSCHVDLQSQYQDDSGTKRHAAFVSMVLAADPSTMRVAALGDLHCAKTAQGFFQPLFARIGEAADALLLAGDLTDYGLPDEARTLARELTTLRIPVVAVLGNHDFESGKESDVCQILADIGVIVLDGDACEVQGIGVAGVKGFGGGFGQRALGPWGEGIIKQFVHAAVDQALKLEAALARLRTPQLIALLHYAPIVQTAEGEPLEIYPFVGSSRLEEPINRYPVSLVLHGHAHRGQLEGVTNTGVRVCNVSMQLLARMFPDRPPFRVFDLPPNQRSGGETSAIQAPDRALPVER
;
A
#
# COMPACT_ATOMS: atom_id res chain seq x y z
N MET A 1 40.92 29.81 14.22
CA MET A 1 40.20 28.62 14.72
C MET A 1 38.84 28.59 14.03
N ARG A 2 38.69 27.80 13.02
CA ARG A 2 37.45 27.64 12.26
C ARG A 2 36.88 26.26 12.57
N CYS A 3 35.73 26.20 13.27
CA CYS A 3 34.99 24.97 13.45
C CYS A 3 34.03 24.82 12.27
N SER A 4 34.28 23.81 11.44
CA SER A 4 33.36 23.30 10.44
C SER A 4 32.35 22.37 11.10
N SER A 5 31.08 22.76 11.08
CA SER A 5 29.99 21.90 11.52
C SER A 5 29.66 20.87 10.44
N ALA A 6 30.24 19.68 10.55
CA ALA A 6 29.73 18.50 9.89
C ALA A 6 28.57 17.95 10.71
N ALA A 7 27.35 18.05 10.16
CA ALA A 7 26.16 17.42 10.75
C ALA A 7 26.32 15.90 10.70
N CYS A 8 26.57 15.31 11.84
CA CYS A 8 26.68 13.87 12.00
C CYS A 8 25.26 13.27 12.01
N TRP A 9 24.86 12.61 10.94
CA TRP A 9 23.69 11.74 10.89
C TRP A 9 24.06 10.38 11.48
N SER A 10 24.27 10.30 12.78
CA SER A 10 24.30 9.02 13.46
C SER A 10 22.88 8.71 13.95
N ALA A 11 22.19 7.84 13.21
CA ALA A 11 20.96 7.21 13.67
C ALA A 11 21.30 6.30 14.86
N GLY A 12 21.33 6.88 16.06
CA GLY A 12 21.31 6.13 17.30
C GLY A 12 19.91 5.60 17.55
N ALA A 13 19.58 4.46 16.97
CA ALA A 13 18.49 3.65 17.47
C ALA A 13 18.92 3.19 18.86
N CYS A 14 18.40 3.85 19.90
CA CYS A 14 18.49 3.38 21.27
C CYS A 14 17.64 2.12 21.38
N TYR A 15 18.24 0.97 21.09
CA TYR A 15 17.77 -0.31 21.57
C TYR A 15 18.06 -0.35 23.06
N THR A 16 17.11 0.03 23.88
CA THR A 16 17.12 -0.34 25.28
C THR A 16 16.87 -1.83 25.35
N ARG A 17 17.90 -2.59 25.67
CA ARG A 17 17.75 -3.97 26.13
C ARG A 17 16.86 -3.92 27.37
N HIS A 18 15.67 -4.46 27.26
CA HIS A 18 14.92 -4.93 28.40
C HIS A 18 15.45 -6.33 28.71
N ASP A 19 16.47 -6.41 29.53
CA ASP A 19 16.84 -7.59 30.29
C ASP A 19 15.98 -7.60 31.54
N ASP A 20 15.45 -8.78 31.86
CA ASP A 20 14.87 -9.20 33.12
C ASP A 20 13.45 -8.70 33.49
N VAL A 21 12.45 -9.43 32.96
CA VAL A 21 11.18 -9.64 33.69
C VAL A 21 11.13 -11.10 34.13
N PRO A 22 11.08 -11.41 35.45
CA PRO A 22 10.95 -12.78 35.93
C PRO A 22 9.58 -13.35 35.59
N LEU A 23 9.57 -14.55 35.05
CA LEU A 23 8.37 -15.37 34.85
C LEU A 23 7.65 -15.60 36.15
N GLY A 24 6.59 -14.85 36.41
CA GLY A 24 5.65 -15.11 37.47
C GLY A 24 4.79 -16.35 37.13
N GLU A 25 4.86 -17.34 37.97
CA GLU A 25 4.00 -18.53 37.94
C GLU A 25 2.52 -18.13 37.96
N VAL A 26 1.80 -18.43 36.86
CA VAL A 26 0.34 -18.37 36.83
C VAL A 26 -0.21 -19.65 37.41
N ARG A 27 -0.67 -19.60 38.66
CA ARG A 27 -1.50 -20.70 39.27
C ARG A 27 -2.89 -20.60 38.65
N VAL A 28 -3.27 -21.67 37.98
CA VAL A 28 -4.65 -21.94 37.57
C VAL A 28 -5.37 -22.52 38.79
N GLU A 29 -6.28 -21.76 39.40
CA GLU A 29 -7.26 -22.31 40.36
C GLU A 29 -8.55 -22.65 39.61
N ASP A 30 -8.83 -23.93 39.51
CA ASP A 30 -10.11 -24.51 39.13
C ASP A 30 -11.18 -24.17 40.19
N ARG A 31 -12.20 -23.40 39.81
CA ARG A 31 -13.47 -23.38 40.52
C ARG A 31 -14.61 -23.83 39.63
N ILE A 32 -14.91 -25.14 39.75
CA ILE A 32 -16.19 -25.69 39.34
C ILE A 32 -17.21 -25.34 40.43
N SER A 33 -18.24 -24.59 40.09
CA SER A 33 -19.46 -24.50 40.88
C SER A 33 -20.67 -24.83 40.01
N ASN A 34 -21.19 -26.02 40.26
CA ASN A 34 -22.45 -26.55 39.78
C ASN A 34 -23.61 -25.87 40.52
N THR A 35 -24.55 -25.24 39.80
CA THR A 35 -25.91 -25.05 40.33
C THR A 35 -26.92 -25.23 39.22
N SER A 36 -27.68 -26.29 39.38
CA SER A 36 -28.91 -26.63 38.68
C SER A 36 -30.06 -25.67 39.05
N GLY A 37 -30.84 -25.22 38.08
CA GLY A 37 -32.10 -24.52 38.35
C GLY A 37 -32.97 -24.48 37.09
N ARG A 38 -34.03 -25.30 37.10
CA ARG A 38 -35.11 -25.43 36.12
C ARG A 38 -36.05 -24.21 36.13
N SER A 39 -36.55 -23.85 34.97
CA SER A 39 -37.95 -23.54 34.58
C SER A 39 -37.90 -22.56 33.42
N GLY A 40 -38.44 -22.79 32.25
CA GLY A 40 -39.82 -22.99 31.93
C GLY A 40 -40.38 -21.71 31.29
N GLY A 41 -40.58 -21.69 29.98
CA GLY A 41 -41.23 -20.54 29.34
C GLY A 41 -41.07 -20.55 27.82
N ARG A 42 -42.04 -21.16 27.14
CA ARG A 42 -42.30 -21.01 25.69
C ARG A 42 -42.81 -19.61 25.39
N CYS A 43 -42.40 -19.05 24.25
CA CYS A 43 -43.26 -18.37 23.32
C CYS A 43 -42.52 -18.03 22.03
N LEU A 44 -42.93 -18.60 20.94
CA LEU A 44 -42.87 -18.03 19.59
C LEU A 44 -44.08 -17.07 19.44
N PRO A 45 -44.02 -16.03 18.59
CA PRO A 45 -44.44 -16.16 17.21
C PRO A 45 -43.63 -15.21 16.23
N THR A 46 -43.32 -15.68 15.06
CA THR A 46 -43.79 -15.42 13.68
C THR A 46 -44.12 -13.98 13.29
N LEU A 47 -43.75 -13.67 12.04
CA LEU A 47 -44.10 -12.58 11.11
C LEU A 47 -43.19 -11.35 11.18
N GLY A 48 -42.71 -10.77 10.08
CA GLY A 48 -43.16 -10.82 8.71
C GLY A 48 -42.06 -10.20 7.80
N TRP A 49 -42.03 -10.71 6.61
CA TRP A 49 -41.23 -10.18 5.51
C TRP A 49 -42.01 -9.02 4.87
N ASP A 50 -41.41 -7.83 4.81
CA ASP A 50 -41.85 -6.80 3.90
C ASP A 50 -40.74 -6.45 2.92
N ALA A 51 -41.04 -6.83 1.67
CA ALA A 51 -40.29 -6.49 0.49
C ALA A 51 -40.46 -5.00 0.18
N CYS A 52 -39.39 -4.21 0.20
CA CYS A 52 -39.41 -2.87 -0.35
C CYS A 52 -38.71 -2.84 -1.70
N CYS A 53 -39.48 -2.63 -2.75
CA CYS A 53 -39.09 -2.44 -4.13
C CYS A 53 -38.06 -1.33 -4.29
N LEU A 54 -36.86 -1.67 -4.76
CA LEU A 54 -35.90 -0.71 -5.28
C LEU A 54 -36.10 -0.54 -6.79
N ARG A 55 -36.69 0.58 -7.16
CA ARG A 55 -36.73 1.08 -8.54
C ARG A 55 -35.32 1.54 -8.92
N ARG A 56 -34.79 0.92 -9.97
CA ARG A 56 -33.62 1.41 -10.72
C ARG A 56 -34.02 2.72 -11.43
N THR A 57 -33.27 3.78 -11.18
CA THR A 57 -33.17 4.90 -12.11
C THR A 57 -31.73 5.07 -12.54
N ARG A 58 -31.49 4.79 -13.83
CA ARG A 58 -30.31 5.22 -14.58
C ARG A 58 -30.30 6.74 -14.61
N SER A 59 -29.22 7.37 -14.17
CA SER A 59 -28.83 8.69 -14.65
C SER A 59 -27.32 8.86 -14.49
N GLN A 60 -26.63 8.71 -15.61
CA GLN A 60 -25.30 9.29 -15.78
C GLN A 60 -25.46 10.81 -15.75
N ARG A 61 -24.82 11.47 -14.83
CA ARG A 61 -24.49 12.90 -14.93
C ARG A 61 -23.05 13.11 -14.50
N SER A 62 -22.24 13.42 -15.51
CA SER A 62 -20.97 14.09 -15.39
C SER A 62 -21.15 15.38 -14.58
N CYS A 63 -20.54 15.47 -13.41
CA CYS A 63 -20.46 16.72 -12.67
C CYS A 63 -19.25 17.52 -13.23
N HIS A 64 -19.52 18.35 -14.22
CA HIS A 64 -18.70 19.51 -14.49
C HIS A 64 -18.98 20.55 -13.41
N VAL A 65 -18.02 20.83 -12.57
CA VAL A 65 -18.09 21.98 -11.67
C VAL A 65 -17.46 23.16 -12.43
N ASP A 66 -18.31 24.00 -13.00
CA ASP A 66 -17.92 25.29 -13.55
C ASP A 66 -17.82 26.29 -12.38
N LEU A 67 -16.62 26.54 -11.92
CA LEU A 67 -16.32 27.61 -10.98
C LEU A 67 -15.91 28.87 -11.76
N GLN A 68 -16.88 29.58 -12.30
CA GLN A 68 -16.71 30.97 -12.69
C GLN A 68 -16.94 31.87 -11.47
N SER A 69 -15.90 32.23 -10.75
CA SER A 69 -15.97 33.33 -9.79
C SER A 69 -15.70 34.65 -10.51
N GLN A 70 -16.76 35.43 -10.70
CA GLN A 70 -16.64 36.82 -11.10
C GLN A 70 -16.34 37.65 -9.84
N TYR A 71 -15.16 38.22 -9.77
CA TYR A 71 -14.82 39.23 -8.78
C TYR A 71 -14.98 40.62 -9.43
N GLN A 72 -15.89 41.43 -8.90
CA GLN A 72 -16.02 42.84 -9.24
C GLN A 72 -15.28 43.66 -8.20
N ASP A 73 -14.38 44.55 -8.68
CA ASP A 73 -13.79 45.57 -7.83
C ASP A 73 -14.67 46.82 -7.81
N ASP A 74 -14.52 47.66 -6.79
CA ASP A 74 -15.35 48.84 -6.53
C ASP A 74 -15.17 49.97 -7.56
N SER A 75 -14.46 49.79 -8.65
CA SER A 75 -14.21 50.81 -9.70
C SER A 75 -14.87 50.56 -11.04
N GLY A 76 -15.64 49.46 -11.18
CA GLY A 76 -16.46 49.19 -12.39
C GLY A 76 -15.70 48.95 -13.69
N THR A 77 -14.37 48.81 -13.66
CA THR A 77 -13.54 48.59 -14.85
C THR A 77 -13.26 47.11 -15.05
N LYS A 78 -13.88 46.51 -16.08
CA LYS A 78 -13.59 45.13 -16.51
C LYS A 78 -12.16 45.07 -17.06
N ARG A 79 -11.21 44.66 -16.22
CA ARG A 79 -9.88 44.23 -16.69
C ARG A 79 -9.96 42.75 -17.01
N HIS A 80 -9.87 42.40 -18.28
CA HIS A 80 -9.53 41.04 -18.67
C HIS A 80 -8.09 40.77 -18.20
N ALA A 81 -7.97 40.15 -17.04
CA ALA A 81 -6.74 39.46 -16.70
C ALA A 81 -6.66 38.26 -17.64
N ALA A 82 -5.86 38.40 -18.71
CA ALA A 82 -5.41 37.26 -19.45
C ALA A 82 -4.57 36.41 -18.49
N PHE A 83 -5.22 35.45 -17.84
CA PHE A 83 -4.54 34.33 -17.22
C PHE A 83 -3.94 33.57 -18.39
N VAL A 84 -2.70 33.92 -18.75
CA VAL A 84 -1.86 33.06 -19.57
C VAL A 84 -1.66 31.82 -18.70
N SER A 85 -2.57 30.86 -18.86
CA SER A 85 -2.35 29.48 -18.45
C SER A 85 -1.18 29.03 -19.31
N MET A 86 0.00 29.22 -18.77
CA MET A 86 1.20 28.58 -19.26
C MET A 86 1.03 27.11 -18.88
N VAL A 87 0.15 26.42 -19.61
CA VAL A 87 0.23 25.00 -19.76
C VAL A 87 1.58 24.80 -20.43
N LEU A 88 2.63 24.69 -19.62
CA LEU A 88 3.81 23.95 -20.02
C LEU A 88 3.22 22.64 -20.53
N ALA A 89 3.25 22.43 -21.84
CA ALA A 89 3.03 21.14 -22.43
C ALA A 89 4.00 20.23 -21.68
N ALA A 90 3.48 19.51 -20.68
CA ALA A 90 4.21 18.42 -20.10
C ALA A 90 4.44 17.49 -21.28
N ASP A 91 5.66 17.44 -21.74
CA ASP A 91 6.21 16.33 -22.50
C ASP A 91 5.57 15.07 -21.91
N PRO A 92 5.18 14.03 -22.67
CA PRO A 92 4.63 12.81 -22.09
C PRO A 92 5.67 12.23 -21.14
N SER A 93 5.84 12.90 -20.03
CA SER A 93 6.96 12.81 -19.14
C SER A 93 6.76 11.60 -18.27
N THR A 94 7.77 10.79 -18.25
CA THR A 94 8.02 9.74 -17.28
C THR A 94 7.52 10.17 -15.89
N MET A 95 6.53 9.47 -15.34
CA MET A 95 6.05 9.74 -14.00
C MET A 95 7.06 9.24 -12.98
N ARG A 96 7.43 10.09 -12.03
CA ARG A 96 8.37 9.76 -10.96
C ARG A 96 7.58 9.38 -9.72
N VAL A 97 7.72 8.12 -9.30
CA VAL A 97 7.08 7.59 -8.10
C VAL A 97 8.12 7.42 -7.02
N ALA A 98 7.99 8.15 -5.92
CA ALA A 98 8.78 7.89 -4.72
C ALA A 98 8.16 6.75 -3.91
N ALA A 99 8.99 5.92 -3.30
CA ALA A 99 8.54 4.87 -2.42
C ALA A 99 9.46 4.68 -1.22
N LEU A 100 8.86 4.43 -0.06
CA LEU A 100 9.51 3.98 1.16
C LEU A 100 8.49 3.24 2.03
N GLY A 101 8.98 2.45 2.99
CA GLY A 101 8.18 1.76 4.00
C GLY A 101 8.86 1.81 5.36
N ASP A 102 8.19 1.26 6.37
CA ASP A 102 8.76 1.07 7.70
C ASP A 102 9.19 2.41 8.35
N LEU A 103 8.30 3.40 8.31
CA LEU A 103 8.55 4.69 8.95
C LEU A 103 8.60 4.58 10.48
N HIS A 104 7.82 3.66 11.06
CA HIS A 104 7.68 3.51 12.51
C HIS A 104 7.52 4.86 13.21
N CYS A 105 6.56 5.67 12.71
CA CYS A 105 6.33 7.01 13.25
C CYS A 105 5.84 6.92 14.68
N ALA A 106 6.72 7.23 15.62
CA ALA A 106 6.37 7.29 17.03
C ALA A 106 5.61 8.59 17.36
N LYS A 107 4.88 8.60 18.47
CA LYS A 107 4.16 9.76 18.98
C LYS A 107 5.03 11.01 19.14
N THR A 108 6.32 10.82 19.42
CA THR A 108 7.32 11.88 19.66
C THR A 108 8.04 12.34 18.40
N ALA A 109 7.73 11.78 17.23
CA ALA A 109 8.44 12.04 15.96
C ALA A 109 8.05 13.36 15.28
N GLN A 110 7.43 14.31 16.00
CA GLN A 110 7.00 15.58 15.42
C GLN A 110 8.17 16.37 14.81
N GLY A 111 8.04 16.73 13.52
CA GLY A 111 9.06 17.45 12.74
C GLY A 111 10.21 16.56 12.23
N PHE A 112 10.22 15.28 12.60
CA PHE A 112 11.30 14.37 12.21
C PHE A 112 11.28 14.02 10.71
N PHE A 113 10.10 13.80 10.15
CA PHE A 113 9.95 13.41 8.74
C PHE A 113 9.82 14.59 7.78
N GLN A 114 9.62 15.82 8.25
CA GLN A 114 9.44 17.00 7.40
C GLN A 114 10.56 17.19 6.38
N PRO A 115 11.86 17.11 6.75
CA PRO A 115 12.94 17.26 5.77
C PRO A 115 12.95 16.15 4.71
N LEU A 116 12.54 14.93 5.10
CA LEU A 116 12.44 13.78 4.18
C LEU A 116 11.30 14.01 3.18
N PHE A 117 10.11 14.36 3.67
CA PHE A 117 8.94 14.61 2.83
C PHE A 117 9.12 15.83 1.91
N ALA A 118 9.78 16.88 2.38
CA ALA A 118 10.13 18.01 1.51
C ALA A 118 10.98 17.56 0.30
N ARG A 119 12.00 16.73 0.54
CA ARG A 119 12.84 16.18 -0.54
C ARG A 119 12.08 15.23 -1.47
N ILE A 120 11.15 14.45 -0.93
CA ILE A 120 10.27 13.60 -1.74
C ILE A 120 9.38 14.45 -2.65
N GLY A 121 8.79 15.52 -2.11
CA GLY A 121 7.94 16.44 -2.89
C GLY A 121 8.66 17.17 -4.04
N GLU A 122 9.99 17.35 -3.91
CA GLU A 122 10.84 17.91 -4.99
C GLU A 122 11.23 16.84 -6.03
N ALA A 123 11.36 15.58 -5.60
CA ALA A 123 11.91 14.51 -6.40
C ALA A 123 10.87 13.69 -7.17
N ALA A 124 9.59 13.71 -6.75
CA ALA A 124 8.58 12.79 -7.26
C ALA A 124 7.21 13.44 -7.47
N ASP A 125 6.39 12.79 -8.27
CA ASP A 125 5.05 13.22 -8.66
C ASP A 125 3.96 12.47 -7.86
N ALA A 126 4.32 11.35 -7.20
CA ALA A 126 3.50 10.64 -6.22
C ALA A 126 4.38 9.92 -5.19
N LEU A 127 3.81 9.61 -4.03
CA LEU A 127 4.45 8.86 -2.95
C LEU A 127 3.67 7.58 -2.64
N LEU A 128 4.37 6.43 -2.59
CA LEU A 128 3.86 5.14 -2.17
C LEU A 128 4.50 4.72 -0.85
N LEU A 129 3.68 4.39 0.16
CA LEU A 129 4.11 3.99 1.49
C LEU A 129 3.84 2.49 1.72
N ALA A 130 4.90 1.73 1.92
CA ALA A 130 4.87 0.26 1.96
C ALA A 130 4.70 -0.32 3.38
N GLY A 131 3.82 0.26 4.18
CA GLY A 131 3.43 -0.23 5.51
C GLY A 131 4.36 0.16 6.65
N ASP A 132 4.02 -0.29 7.86
CA ASP A 132 4.63 0.08 9.14
C ASP A 132 4.78 1.60 9.25
N LEU A 133 3.63 2.27 9.09
CA LEU A 133 3.54 3.73 9.06
C LEU A 133 3.70 4.28 10.48
N THR A 134 3.14 3.59 11.46
CA THR A 134 3.19 3.88 12.89
C THR A 134 4.05 2.86 13.62
N ASP A 135 4.47 3.17 14.85
CA ASP A 135 5.35 2.29 15.63
C ASP A 135 4.56 1.18 16.37
N TYR A 136 3.39 1.52 16.91
CA TYR A 136 2.50 0.60 17.64
C TYR A 136 1.04 0.62 17.19
N GLY A 137 0.73 1.20 16.04
CA GLY A 137 -0.64 1.30 15.54
C GLY A 137 -1.52 2.25 16.37
N LEU A 138 -0.93 3.19 17.09
CA LEU A 138 -1.69 4.09 17.95
C LEU A 138 -2.24 5.29 17.16
N PRO A 139 -3.50 5.71 17.41
CA PRO A 139 -4.07 6.90 16.75
C PRO A 139 -3.25 8.18 16.94
N ASP A 140 -2.54 8.33 18.06
CA ASP A 140 -1.69 9.51 18.30
C ASP A 140 -0.43 9.50 17.40
N GLU A 141 0.09 8.32 17.07
CA GLU A 141 1.19 8.15 16.11
C GLU A 141 0.72 8.49 14.70
N ALA A 142 -0.46 7.97 14.31
CA ALA A 142 -1.09 8.30 13.05
C ALA A 142 -1.37 9.81 12.90
N ARG A 143 -1.82 10.49 13.95
CA ARG A 143 -2.00 11.96 13.96
C ARG A 143 -0.67 12.70 13.81
N THR A 144 0.41 12.16 14.38
CA THR A 144 1.75 12.74 14.22
C THR A 144 2.20 12.59 12.77
N LEU A 145 2.12 11.40 12.20
CA LEU A 145 2.44 11.15 10.78
C LEU A 145 1.57 11.99 9.85
N ALA A 146 0.27 12.09 10.13
CA ALA A 146 -0.65 12.90 9.33
C ALA A 146 -0.18 14.38 9.26
N ARG A 147 0.24 14.97 10.37
CA ARG A 147 0.80 16.34 10.39
C ARG A 147 2.07 16.48 9.55
N GLU A 148 2.94 15.47 9.57
CA GLU A 148 4.16 15.46 8.74
C GLU A 148 3.81 15.39 7.25
N LEU A 149 2.84 14.53 6.87
CA LEU A 149 2.41 14.32 5.48
C LEU A 149 1.67 15.53 4.88
N THR A 150 1.01 16.38 5.69
CA THR A 150 0.31 17.58 5.17
C THR A 150 1.23 18.58 4.47
N THR A 151 2.54 18.48 4.64
CA THR A 151 3.53 19.29 3.92
C THR A 151 3.67 18.91 2.45
N LEU A 152 3.32 17.66 2.10
CA LEU A 152 3.35 17.16 0.72
C LEU A 152 2.18 17.73 -0.11
N ARG A 153 2.47 18.00 -1.39
CA ARG A 153 1.50 18.46 -2.38
C ARG A 153 1.23 17.43 -3.48
N ILE A 154 1.87 16.29 -3.39
CA ILE A 154 1.72 15.17 -4.32
C ILE A 154 0.78 14.11 -3.72
N PRO A 155 0.09 13.31 -4.55
CA PRO A 155 -0.74 12.20 -4.07
C PRO A 155 0.07 11.21 -3.22
N VAL A 156 -0.54 10.71 -2.15
CA VAL A 156 0.05 9.68 -1.28
C VAL A 156 -0.87 8.47 -1.27
N VAL A 157 -0.31 7.31 -1.58
CA VAL A 157 -0.98 6.01 -1.49
C VAL A 157 -0.22 5.14 -0.49
N ALA A 158 -0.92 4.43 0.37
CA ALA A 158 -0.32 3.62 1.41
C ALA A 158 -0.99 2.25 1.54
N VAL A 159 -0.25 1.28 2.03
CA VAL A 159 -0.78 0.09 2.70
C VAL A 159 -0.36 0.15 4.16
N LEU A 160 -1.08 -0.54 5.04
CA LEU A 160 -0.65 -0.73 6.42
C LEU A 160 0.39 -1.86 6.50
N GLY A 161 1.21 -1.85 7.56
CA GLY A 161 2.09 -2.94 7.93
C GLY A 161 1.63 -3.65 9.20
N ASN A 162 2.42 -4.58 9.73
CA ASN A 162 2.05 -5.32 10.94
C ASN A 162 2.05 -4.46 12.21
N HIS A 163 2.95 -3.48 12.32
CA HIS A 163 2.98 -2.54 13.44
C HIS A 163 1.71 -1.69 13.52
N ASP A 164 1.13 -1.33 12.37
CA ASP A 164 -0.12 -0.56 12.33
C ASP A 164 -1.32 -1.33 12.92
N PHE A 165 -1.24 -2.67 13.03
CA PHE A 165 -2.25 -3.54 13.63
C PHE A 165 -1.99 -3.88 15.10
N GLU A 166 -0.84 -3.52 15.67
CA GLU A 166 -0.42 -4.00 17.00
C GLU A 166 -1.37 -3.57 18.12
N SER A 167 -1.91 -2.36 18.04
CA SER A 167 -2.87 -1.88 19.05
C SER A 167 -4.32 -2.33 18.81
N GLY A 168 -4.63 -2.98 17.67
CA GLY A 168 -6.00 -3.30 17.27
C GLY A 168 -6.85 -2.08 16.91
N LYS A 169 -6.22 -0.95 16.53
CA LYS A 169 -6.86 0.32 16.15
C LYS A 169 -6.54 0.73 14.72
N GLU A 170 -6.26 -0.24 13.87
CA GLU A 170 -5.93 -0.03 12.46
C GLU A 170 -7.01 0.77 11.71
N SER A 171 -8.28 0.61 12.09
CA SER A 171 -9.38 1.39 11.52
C SER A 171 -9.26 2.88 11.84
N ASP A 172 -8.85 3.23 13.06
CA ASP A 172 -8.62 4.63 13.47
C ASP A 172 -7.40 5.19 12.71
N VAL A 173 -6.33 4.40 12.56
CA VAL A 173 -5.14 4.77 11.78
C VAL A 173 -5.51 5.08 10.33
N CYS A 174 -6.28 4.18 9.68
CA CYS A 174 -6.79 4.39 8.32
C CYS A 174 -7.60 5.67 8.21
N GLN A 175 -8.54 5.91 9.12
CA GLN A 175 -9.42 7.08 9.08
C GLN A 175 -8.61 8.39 9.22
N ILE A 176 -7.67 8.45 10.17
CA ILE A 176 -6.82 9.64 10.40
C ILE A 176 -6.00 9.97 9.14
N LEU A 177 -5.46 8.96 8.46
CA LEU A 177 -4.69 9.16 7.22
C LEU A 177 -5.61 9.54 6.06
N ALA A 178 -6.78 8.93 5.94
CA ALA A 178 -7.77 9.27 4.92
C ALA A 178 -8.29 10.70 5.05
N ASP A 179 -8.47 11.20 6.27
CA ASP A 179 -8.94 12.58 6.57
C ASP A 179 -8.00 13.66 6.00
N ILE A 180 -6.72 13.33 5.76
CA ILE A 180 -5.75 14.23 5.14
C ILE A 180 -5.50 13.92 3.65
N GLY A 181 -6.29 13.00 3.06
CA GLY A 181 -6.23 12.66 1.64
C GLY A 181 -5.24 11.56 1.26
N VAL A 182 -4.68 10.81 2.22
CA VAL A 182 -3.92 9.59 1.93
C VAL A 182 -4.87 8.48 1.49
N ILE A 183 -4.57 7.84 0.37
CA ILE A 183 -5.34 6.68 -0.12
C ILE A 183 -4.74 5.43 0.52
N VAL A 184 -5.43 4.87 1.53
CA VAL A 184 -5.01 3.63 2.20
C VAL A 184 -5.68 2.44 1.52
N LEU A 185 -4.90 1.47 1.05
CA LEU A 185 -5.37 0.29 0.33
C LEU A 185 -5.28 -0.97 1.22
N ASP A 186 -6.35 -1.78 1.25
CA ASP A 186 -6.37 -3.12 1.84
C ASP A 186 -7.18 -4.10 0.96
N GLY A 187 -6.60 -4.55 -0.13
CA GLY A 187 -7.28 -5.31 -1.17
C GLY A 187 -8.05 -4.44 -2.14
N ASP A 188 -7.76 -3.15 -2.13
CA ASP A 188 -8.30 -2.16 -3.05
C ASP A 188 -7.27 -1.71 -4.08
N ALA A 189 -7.75 -0.97 -5.07
CA ALA A 189 -6.92 -0.41 -6.12
C ALA A 189 -7.33 1.04 -6.38
N CYS A 190 -6.36 1.85 -6.74
CA CYS A 190 -6.58 3.23 -7.20
C CYS A 190 -5.77 3.50 -8.47
N GLU A 191 -6.10 4.59 -9.12
CA GLU A 191 -5.34 5.10 -10.25
C GLU A 191 -4.80 6.49 -9.89
N VAL A 192 -3.49 6.66 -9.99
CA VAL A 192 -2.81 7.92 -9.72
C VAL A 192 -2.05 8.33 -10.97
N GLN A 193 -2.46 9.43 -11.60
CA GLN A 193 -1.83 10.00 -12.80
C GLN A 193 -1.59 8.98 -13.92
N GLY A 194 -2.55 8.05 -14.14
CA GLY A 194 -2.48 7.05 -15.18
C GLY A 194 -1.72 5.76 -14.81
N ILE A 195 -1.24 5.64 -13.57
CA ILE A 195 -0.64 4.43 -13.03
C ILE A 195 -1.65 3.76 -12.09
N GLY A 196 -1.90 2.48 -12.31
CA GLY A 196 -2.72 1.66 -11.41
C GLY A 196 -1.91 1.14 -10.24
N VAL A 197 -2.41 1.32 -9.03
CA VAL A 197 -1.81 0.79 -7.81
C VAL A 197 -2.80 -0.15 -7.13
N ALA A 198 -2.43 -1.42 -6.99
CA ALA A 198 -3.15 -2.39 -6.19
C ALA A 198 -2.38 -2.61 -4.88
N GLY A 199 -3.06 -2.54 -3.73
CA GLY A 199 -2.39 -2.58 -2.44
C GLY A 199 -3.01 -3.55 -1.45
N VAL A 200 -2.15 -4.30 -0.76
CA VAL A 200 -2.50 -5.09 0.43
C VAL A 200 -1.34 -5.05 1.42
N LYS A 201 -1.66 -5.24 2.71
CA LYS A 201 -0.61 -5.48 3.70
C LYS A 201 0.23 -6.71 3.31
N GLY A 202 -0.41 -7.77 2.89
CA GLY A 202 0.19 -9.09 2.80
C GLY A 202 0.21 -9.78 4.16
N PHE A 203 0.85 -10.96 4.20
CA PHE A 203 1.02 -11.73 5.43
C PHE A 203 2.19 -12.71 5.30
N GLY A 204 2.62 -13.27 6.44
CA GLY A 204 3.63 -14.32 6.47
C GLY A 204 3.15 -15.64 5.85
N GLY A 205 4.00 -16.64 5.86
CA GLY A 205 3.71 -17.98 5.33
C GLY A 205 4.93 -18.70 4.81
N GLY A 206 6.01 -17.97 4.56
CA GLY A 206 7.26 -18.53 4.02
C GLY A 206 7.24 -18.69 2.50
N PHE A 207 8.33 -19.24 1.96
CA PHE A 207 8.62 -19.16 0.54
C PHE A 207 8.79 -20.54 -0.11
N GLY A 208 8.29 -20.67 -1.35
CA GLY A 208 8.45 -21.82 -2.21
C GLY A 208 7.95 -23.13 -1.60
N GLN A 209 8.69 -24.21 -1.78
CA GLN A 209 8.32 -25.55 -1.29
C GLN A 209 8.35 -25.68 0.24
N ARG A 210 8.96 -24.72 0.95
CA ARG A 210 9.03 -24.67 2.42
C ARG A 210 8.02 -23.71 3.03
N ALA A 211 7.10 -23.17 2.23
CA ALA A 211 5.99 -22.39 2.73
C ALA A 211 5.08 -23.23 3.63
N LEU A 212 4.52 -22.59 4.64
CA LEU A 212 3.60 -23.25 5.57
C LEU A 212 2.33 -23.72 4.84
N GLY A 213 1.92 -24.96 5.10
CA GLY A 213 0.68 -25.55 4.62
C GLY A 213 -0.41 -25.57 5.71
N PRO A 214 -1.71 -25.69 5.35
CA PRO A 214 -2.83 -25.64 6.28
C PRO A 214 -3.08 -27.01 6.92
N TRP A 215 -2.10 -27.55 7.62
CA TRP A 215 -2.21 -28.83 8.35
C TRP A 215 -2.01 -28.64 9.86
N GLY A 216 -2.35 -29.68 10.62
CA GLY A 216 -2.17 -29.70 12.08
C GLY A 216 -3.23 -28.86 12.81
N GLU A 217 -2.80 -28.11 13.78
CA GLU A 217 -3.62 -27.35 14.70
C GLU A 217 -4.39 -26.21 14.03
N GLY A 218 -5.55 -25.87 14.63
CA GLY A 218 -6.44 -24.84 14.10
C GLY A 218 -5.76 -23.48 13.92
N ILE A 219 -4.86 -23.10 14.83
CA ILE A 219 -4.13 -21.83 14.75
C ILE A 219 -3.19 -21.77 13.57
N ILE A 220 -2.51 -22.87 13.22
CA ILE A 220 -1.64 -22.94 12.04
C ILE A 220 -2.47 -22.81 10.76
N LYS A 221 -3.64 -23.48 10.71
CA LYS A 221 -4.57 -23.33 9.58
C LYS A 221 -5.05 -21.89 9.42
N GLN A 222 -5.40 -21.22 10.52
CA GLN A 222 -5.80 -19.80 10.50
C GLN A 222 -4.68 -18.91 10.00
N PHE A 223 -3.43 -19.12 10.45
CA PHE A 223 -2.27 -18.40 9.97
C PHE A 223 -2.09 -18.53 8.45
N VAL A 224 -2.18 -19.76 7.94
CA VAL A 224 -2.05 -20.00 6.49
C VAL A 224 -3.23 -19.42 5.71
N HIS A 225 -4.46 -19.50 6.23
CA HIS A 225 -5.63 -18.89 5.59
C HIS A 225 -5.48 -17.38 5.51
N ALA A 226 -4.96 -16.73 6.56
CA ALA A 226 -4.68 -15.28 6.50
C ALA A 226 -3.73 -14.91 5.35
N ALA A 227 -2.70 -15.73 5.08
CA ALA A 227 -1.81 -15.53 3.94
C ALA A 227 -2.52 -15.72 2.58
N VAL A 228 -3.40 -16.72 2.48
CA VAL A 228 -4.22 -16.95 1.28
C VAL A 228 -5.19 -15.79 1.04
N ASP A 229 -5.87 -15.31 2.09
CA ASP A 229 -6.82 -14.22 1.99
C ASP A 229 -6.15 -12.92 1.49
N GLN A 230 -4.92 -12.64 1.93
CA GLN A 230 -4.17 -11.49 1.44
C GLN A 230 -3.79 -11.63 -0.05
N ALA A 231 -3.42 -12.83 -0.50
CA ALA A 231 -3.15 -13.09 -1.92
C ALA A 231 -4.42 -12.93 -2.78
N LEU A 232 -5.57 -13.42 -2.31
CA LEU A 232 -6.86 -13.26 -2.99
C LEU A 232 -7.32 -11.79 -3.02
N LYS A 233 -7.10 -11.03 -1.95
CA LYS A 233 -7.35 -9.58 -1.93
C LYS A 233 -6.50 -8.87 -2.98
N LEU A 234 -5.20 -9.19 -3.08
CA LEU A 234 -4.31 -8.63 -4.10
C LEU A 234 -4.79 -8.96 -5.52
N GLU A 235 -5.17 -10.23 -5.75
CA GLU A 235 -5.70 -10.67 -7.05
C GLU A 235 -6.96 -9.88 -7.44
N ALA A 236 -7.90 -9.74 -6.51
CA ALA A 236 -9.13 -8.97 -6.72
C ALA A 236 -8.85 -7.48 -7.00
N ALA A 237 -7.84 -6.89 -6.36
CA ALA A 237 -7.41 -5.51 -6.59
C ALA A 237 -6.80 -5.35 -8.00
N LEU A 238 -5.85 -6.22 -8.36
CA LEU A 238 -5.22 -6.23 -9.70
C LEU A 238 -6.23 -6.43 -10.83
N ALA A 239 -7.23 -7.30 -10.63
CA ALA A 239 -8.27 -7.56 -11.61
C ALA A 239 -9.13 -6.34 -11.97
N ARG A 240 -9.17 -5.32 -11.12
CA ARG A 240 -9.95 -4.08 -11.35
C ARG A 240 -9.21 -3.04 -12.18
N LEU A 241 -7.89 -3.10 -12.24
CA LEU A 241 -7.07 -2.12 -12.95
C LEU A 241 -7.05 -2.37 -14.46
N ARG A 242 -6.98 -1.27 -15.22
CA ARG A 242 -6.93 -1.29 -16.69
C ARG A 242 -5.85 -0.35 -17.24
N THR A 243 -5.04 0.22 -16.37
CA THR A 243 -3.92 1.07 -16.75
C THR A 243 -2.78 0.23 -17.32
N PRO A 244 -1.97 0.76 -18.25
CA PRO A 244 -0.86 0.02 -18.84
C PRO A 244 0.30 -0.22 -17.87
N GLN A 245 0.43 0.63 -16.85
CA GLN A 245 1.42 0.48 -15.79
C GLN A 245 0.71 0.09 -14.51
N LEU A 246 1.05 -1.07 -13.95
CA LEU A 246 0.49 -1.59 -12.71
C LEU A 246 1.59 -1.74 -11.66
N ILE A 247 1.35 -1.19 -10.48
CA ILE A 247 2.20 -1.37 -9.30
C ILE A 247 1.45 -2.22 -8.28
N ALA A 248 2.09 -3.27 -7.77
CA ALA A 248 1.65 -3.94 -6.56
C ALA A 248 2.38 -3.33 -5.35
N LEU A 249 1.62 -2.72 -4.44
CA LEU A 249 2.14 -2.13 -3.20
C LEU A 249 1.82 -3.06 -2.04
N LEU A 250 2.86 -3.56 -1.39
CA LEU A 250 2.79 -4.55 -0.32
C LEU A 250 3.55 -4.06 0.91
N HIS A 251 3.32 -4.70 2.06
CA HIS A 251 4.23 -4.58 3.19
C HIS A 251 5.10 -5.83 3.32
N TYR A 252 4.51 -7.03 3.32
CA TYR A 252 5.25 -8.29 3.39
C TYR A 252 5.92 -8.66 2.07
N ALA A 253 7.11 -9.29 2.16
CA ALA A 253 7.87 -9.71 0.99
C ALA A 253 7.14 -10.79 0.17
N PRO A 254 6.99 -10.65 -1.17
CA PRO A 254 6.36 -11.65 -2.01
C PRO A 254 7.32 -12.75 -2.47
N ILE A 255 8.64 -12.52 -2.45
CA ILE A 255 9.68 -13.41 -2.94
C ILE A 255 10.82 -13.55 -1.93
N VAL A 256 11.47 -14.71 -1.94
CA VAL A 256 12.57 -15.00 -1.02
C VAL A 256 13.79 -14.12 -1.24
N GLN A 257 14.09 -13.75 -2.49
CA GLN A 257 15.28 -12.97 -2.82
C GLN A 257 15.34 -11.65 -2.06
N THR A 258 14.21 -10.97 -1.89
CA THR A 258 14.18 -9.70 -1.14
C THR A 258 14.12 -9.88 0.38
N ALA A 259 13.93 -11.13 0.86
CA ALA A 259 14.01 -11.50 2.27
C ALA A 259 15.42 -12.01 2.67
N GLU A 260 16.28 -12.34 1.69
CA GLU A 260 17.63 -12.84 1.94
C GLU A 260 18.48 -11.83 2.72
N GLY A 261 18.97 -12.27 3.88
CA GLY A 261 19.69 -11.42 4.85
C GLY A 261 18.97 -11.35 6.19
N GLU A 262 17.67 -11.65 6.23
CA GLU A 262 16.96 -11.90 7.48
C GLU A 262 17.33 -13.29 8.05
N PRO A 263 17.21 -13.51 9.36
CA PRO A 263 17.39 -14.84 9.94
C PRO A 263 16.42 -15.86 9.32
N LEU A 264 16.90 -17.04 8.96
CA LEU A 264 16.06 -18.06 8.32
C LEU A 264 14.87 -18.48 9.16
N GLU A 265 15.03 -18.44 10.49
CA GLU A 265 14.02 -18.79 11.48
C GLU A 265 12.75 -17.93 11.39
N ILE A 266 12.90 -16.70 10.92
CA ILE A 266 11.77 -15.75 10.80
C ILE A 266 11.17 -15.67 9.40
N TYR A 267 11.71 -16.38 8.40
CA TYR A 267 11.19 -16.34 7.03
C TYR A 267 9.67 -16.56 6.94
N PRO A 268 9.05 -17.48 7.72
CA PRO A 268 7.59 -17.62 7.72
C PRO A 268 6.83 -16.37 8.17
N PHE A 269 7.50 -15.42 8.82
CA PHE A 269 6.93 -14.17 9.28
C PHE A 269 7.31 -12.97 8.41
N VAL A 270 8.36 -13.11 7.57
CA VAL A 270 8.85 -12.03 6.70
C VAL A 270 8.00 -11.87 5.44
N GLY A 271 7.43 -12.95 4.93
CA GLY A 271 6.64 -12.87 3.71
C GLY A 271 6.04 -14.20 3.28
N SER A 272 5.48 -14.21 2.07
CA SER A 272 4.85 -15.40 1.51
C SER A 272 4.89 -15.41 -0.01
N SER A 273 5.36 -16.51 -0.60
CA SER A 273 5.29 -16.72 -2.05
C SER A 273 3.86 -16.81 -2.61
N ARG A 274 2.82 -16.88 -1.75
CA ARG A 274 1.42 -16.75 -2.19
C ARG A 274 1.10 -15.38 -2.78
N LEU A 275 1.80 -14.34 -2.31
CA LEU A 275 1.67 -12.99 -2.88
C LEU A 275 2.26 -12.89 -4.28
N GLU A 276 3.26 -13.72 -4.62
CA GLU A 276 3.86 -13.77 -5.95
C GLU A 276 2.87 -14.33 -7.00
N GLU A 277 1.98 -15.23 -6.63
CA GLU A 277 1.07 -15.89 -7.55
C GLU A 277 0.17 -14.90 -8.32
N PRO A 278 -0.60 -13.98 -7.68
CA PRO A 278 -1.37 -12.98 -8.39
C PRO A 278 -0.49 -11.99 -9.18
N ILE A 279 0.68 -11.63 -8.67
CA ILE A 279 1.62 -10.75 -9.38
C ILE A 279 1.99 -11.35 -10.75
N ASN A 280 2.23 -12.65 -10.80
CA ASN A 280 2.62 -13.35 -12.02
C ASN A 280 1.46 -13.56 -13.02
N ARG A 281 0.20 -13.41 -12.61
CA ARG A 281 -1.00 -13.55 -13.47
C ARG A 281 -1.39 -12.27 -14.17
N TYR A 282 -1.02 -11.10 -13.62
CA TYR A 282 -1.38 -9.78 -14.13
C TYR A 282 -0.16 -9.07 -14.70
N PRO A 283 -0.32 -8.09 -15.60
CA PRO A 283 0.79 -7.35 -16.20
C PRO A 283 1.37 -6.31 -15.22
N VAL A 284 1.78 -6.77 -14.05
CA VAL A 284 2.42 -5.93 -13.03
C VAL A 284 3.79 -5.51 -13.53
N SER A 285 4.07 -4.20 -13.51
CA SER A 285 5.33 -3.61 -13.96
C SER A 285 6.36 -3.53 -12.84
N LEU A 286 5.90 -3.35 -11.61
CA LEU A 286 6.74 -3.13 -10.45
C LEU A 286 6.04 -3.59 -9.17
N VAL A 287 6.78 -4.21 -8.27
CA VAL A 287 6.33 -4.54 -6.93
C VAL A 287 7.17 -3.77 -5.92
N LEU A 288 6.51 -3.16 -4.95
CA LEU A 288 7.14 -2.44 -3.85
C LEU A 288 6.70 -3.06 -2.53
N HIS A 289 7.66 -3.29 -1.62
CA HIS A 289 7.35 -3.78 -0.28
C HIS A 289 8.36 -3.27 0.75
N GLY A 290 8.03 -3.40 2.04
CA GLY A 290 8.86 -3.10 3.19
C GLY A 290 9.22 -4.34 4.01
N HIS A 291 9.14 -4.24 5.32
CA HIS A 291 9.20 -5.29 6.33
C HIS A 291 10.55 -6.02 6.48
N ALA A 292 11.19 -6.42 5.40
CA ALA A 292 12.47 -7.13 5.43
C ALA A 292 13.64 -6.13 5.60
N HIS A 293 13.87 -5.68 6.83
CA HIS A 293 14.85 -4.62 7.15
C HIS A 293 16.29 -5.02 6.85
N ARG A 294 16.61 -6.32 6.87
CA ARG A 294 17.92 -6.86 6.55
C ARG A 294 17.98 -7.55 5.20
N GLY A 295 16.85 -7.55 4.48
CA GLY A 295 16.71 -8.17 3.18
C GLY A 295 17.57 -7.54 2.09
N GLN A 296 17.34 -7.95 0.84
CA GLN A 296 17.97 -7.38 -0.35
C GLN A 296 17.10 -6.29 -0.96
N LEU A 297 17.75 -5.35 -1.65
CA LEU A 297 17.09 -4.20 -2.29
C LEU A 297 16.15 -4.60 -3.42
N GLU A 298 16.50 -5.67 -4.16
CA GLU A 298 15.78 -6.06 -5.36
C GLU A 298 15.82 -7.57 -5.58
N GLY A 299 14.81 -8.05 -6.27
CA GLY A 299 14.68 -9.38 -6.81
C GLY A 299 13.72 -9.40 -7.98
N VAL A 300 13.46 -10.55 -8.52
CA VAL A 300 12.50 -10.74 -9.62
C VAL A 300 11.60 -11.93 -9.33
N THR A 301 10.34 -11.84 -9.71
CA THR A 301 9.41 -12.97 -9.63
C THR A 301 9.76 -14.04 -10.66
N ASN A 302 9.13 -15.19 -10.57
CA ASN A 302 9.32 -16.29 -11.54
C ASN A 302 8.96 -15.91 -12.99
N THR A 303 8.17 -14.87 -13.20
CA THR A 303 7.84 -14.32 -14.53
C THR A 303 8.66 -13.10 -14.92
N GLY A 304 9.64 -12.71 -14.09
CA GLY A 304 10.55 -11.59 -14.36
C GLY A 304 10.05 -10.22 -13.90
N VAL A 305 8.97 -10.14 -13.11
CA VAL A 305 8.51 -8.87 -12.55
C VAL A 305 9.49 -8.39 -11.48
N ARG A 306 9.92 -7.13 -11.60
CA ARG A 306 10.85 -6.51 -10.65
C ARG A 306 10.17 -6.29 -9.30
N VAL A 307 10.82 -6.74 -8.23
CA VAL A 307 10.41 -6.57 -6.83
C VAL A 307 11.45 -5.74 -6.11
N CYS A 308 11.02 -4.67 -5.44
CA CYS A 308 11.90 -3.76 -4.73
C CYS A 308 11.49 -3.67 -3.25
N ASN A 309 12.44 -3.95 -2.38
CA ASN A 309 12.33 -3.66 -0.96
C ASN A 309 12.68 -2.18 -0.74
N VAL A 310 11.71 -1.43 -0.21
CA VAL A 310 11.83 0.00 0.05
C VAL A 310 11.78 0.34 1.56
N SER A 311 12.11 -0.65 2.41
CA SER A 311 12.25 -0.44 3.84
C SER A 311 13.26 0.68 4.13
N MET A 312 12.85 1.66 4.93
CA MET A 312 13.67 2.82 5.27
C MET A 312 14.97 2.40 5.96
N GLN A 313 14.93 1.39 6.84
CA GLN A 313 16.08 0.85 7.55
C GLN A 313 17.09 0.20 6.60
N LEU A 314 16.60 -0.56 5.62
CA LEU A 314 17.44 -1.14 4.58
C LEU A 314 18.09 -0.05 3.72
N LEU A 315 17.30 0.92 3.27
CA LEU A 315 17.76 2.01 2.42
C LEU A 315 18.82 2.87 3.12
N ALA A 316 18.59 3.23 4.40
CA ALA A 316 19.56 3.98 5.20
C ALA A 316 20.89 3.23 5.38
N ARG A 317 20.82 1.90 5.56
CA ARG A 317 22.02 1.06 5.66
C ARG A 317 22.79 0.94 4.35
N MET A 318 22.06 0.78 3.24
CA MET A 318 22.69 0.58 1.92
C MET A 318 23.19 1.88 1.30
N PHE A 319 22.59 3.01 1.65
CA PHE A 319 22.87 4.32 1.08
C PHE A 319 22.97 5.39 2.17
N PRO A 320 23.99 5.35 3.03
CA PRO A 320 24.08 6.22 4.22
C PRO A 320 24.17 7.72 3.86
N ASP A 321 24.65 8.04 2.66
CA ASP A 321 24.79 9.42 2.18
C ASP A 321 23.56 9.96 1.43
N ARG A 322 22.47 9.18 1.37
CA ARG A 322 21.24 9.55 0.66
C ARG A 322 20.03 9.48 1.59
N PRO A 323 18.98 10.27 1.32
CA PRO A 323 17.72 10.10 2.03
C PRO A 323 17.15 8.69 1.78
N PRO A 324 16.53 8.05 2.80
CA PRO A 324 16.10 6.67 2.72
C PRO A 324 14.76 6.50 1.99
N PHE A 325 14.69 6.92 0.75
CA PHE A 325 13.60 6.64 -0.18
C PHE A 325 14.17 6.35 -1.58
N ARG A 326 13.36 5.70 -2.42
CA ARG A 326 13.69 5.43 -3.83
C ARG A 326 12.73 6.18 -4.73
N VAL A 327 13.21 6.58 -5.89
CA VAL A 327 12.40 7.12 -6.98
C VAL A 327 12.46 6.16 -8.16
N PHE A 328 11.30 5.90 -8.74
CA PHE A 328 11.10 5.04 -9.89
C PHE A 328 10.54 5.86 -11.04
N ASP A 329 11.27 5.89 -12.14
CA ASP A 329 10.83 6.52 -13.38
C ASP A 329 9.98 5.52 -14.16
N LEU A 330 8.69 5.80 -14.27
CA LEU A 330 7.74 4.96 -15.01
C LEU A 330 7.45 5.62 -16.36
N PRO A 331 7.63 4.88 -17.48
CA PRO A 331 7.41 5.44 -18.80
C PRO A 331 5.96 5.93 -18.95
N PRO A 332 5.75 7.01 -19.73
CA PRO A 332 4.41 7.50 -19.99
C PRO A 332 3.57 6.44 -20.68
N ASN A 333 2.26 6.55 -20.47
CA ASN A 333 1.28 5.73 -21.15
C ASN A 333 1.38 5.94 -22.68
N GLN A 334 2.16 5.11 -23.38
CA GLN A 334 2.05 5.00 -24.83
C GLN A 334 0.70 4.36 -25.13
N ARG A 335 -0.35 5.17 -25.26
CA ARG A 335 -1.54 4.71 -25.97
C ARG A 335 -1.03 4.26 -27.33
N SER A 336 -1.00 2.95 -27.57
CA SER A 336 -0.80 2.40 -28.89
C SER A 336 -1.83 3.09 -29.79
N GLY A 337 -1.39 4.08 -30.54
CA GLY A 337 -2.15 4.62 -31.66
C GLY A 337 -2.45 3.42 -32.52
N GLY A 338 -3.74 3.05 -32.61
CA GLY A 338 -4.18 1.92 -33.39
C GLY A 338 -3.74 2.10 -34.84
N GLU A 339 -2.64 1.49 -35.21
CA GLU A 339 -2.43 1.08 -36.58
C GLU A 339 -3.42 -0.05 -36.82
N THR A 340 -4.55 0.33 -37.41
CA THR A 340 -5.47 -0.59 -38.06
C THR A 340 -4.70 -1.19 -39.23
N SER A 341 -3.93 -2.24 -38.96
CA SER A 341 -3.41 -3.11 -40.02
C SER A 341 -4.63 -3.76 -40.66
N ALA A 342 -5.02 -3.24 -41.79
CA ALA A 342 -6.02 -3.86 -42.65
C ALA A 342 -5.54 -5.27 -42.98
N ILE A 343 -6.19 -6.26 -42.40
CA ILE A 343 -6.03 -7.67 -42.79
C ILE A 343 -6.54 -7.80 -44.22
N GLN A 344 -5.62 -7.76 -45.19
CA GLN A 344 -5.91 -8.21 -46.56
C GLN A 344 -6.25 -9.69 -46.49
N ALA A 345 -7.50 -10.02 -46.81
CA ALA A 345 -7.94 -11.38 -47.03
C ALA A 345 -7.17 -11.96 -48.21
N PRO A 346 -6.65 -13.19 -48.13
CA PRO A 346 -6.03 -13.83 -49.27
C PRO A 346 -7.11 -14.29 -50.26
N ASP A 347 -7.04 -13.74 -51.48
CA ASP A 347 -7.78 -14.15 -52.66
C ASP A 347 -7.32 -15.57 -53.02
N ARG A 348 -8.13 -16.59 -52.73
CA ARG A 348 -7.93 -17.96 -53.19
C ARG A 348 -9.07 -18.33 -54.11
N ALA A 349 -8.88 -18.03 -55.39
CA ALA A 349 -9.57 -18.74 -56.49
C ALA A 349 -9.02 -20.17 -56.59
N LEU A 350 -9.87 -21.17 -56.43
CA LEU A 350 -9.56 -22.55 -56.75
C LEU A 350 -9.91 -22.78 -58.24
N PRO A 351 -9.04 -23.44 -59.04
CA PRO A 351 -9.39 -23.88 -60.38
C PRO A 351 -10.27 -25.13 -60.32
N VAL A 352 -11.36 -25.07 -61.06
CA VAL A 352 -12.19 -26.23 -61.38
C VAL A 352 -11.51 -27.00 -62.56
N GLU A 353 -11.04 -28.23 -62.30
CA GLU A 353 -10.71 -29.16 -63.32
C GLU A 353 -11.78 -30.29 -63.43
N ARG A 354 -12.08 -30.61 -64.62
CA ARG A 354 -13.12 -31.54 -65.13
C ARG A 354 -12.84 -33.00 -64.80
#